data_9cf3da907cdf3e88693d20d26eb753c9
#
_entry.id   9cf3da907cdf3e88693d20d26eb753c9
#
_cell.length_a   1.000
_cell.length_b   1.000
_cell.length_c   1.000
_cell.angle_alpha   90.00
_cell.angle_beta   90.00
_cell.angle_gamma   90.00
#
_symmetry.space_group_name_H-M   'P 1'
#
loop_
_entity.id
_entity.type
_entity.pdbx_description
1 polymer ?
#
loop_
_entity_poly.entity_id
_entity_poly.type
_entity_poly.pdbx_seq_one_letter_code
_entity_poly.pdbx_strand_id
1 'polypeptide(L)'
;MSTAPNNSLPANGNGAPRPVAIAVEHIWKRYGDFEAVKDVNFSVSEGEIFGLLGPNGAGKSTLIRMMTTLIPVTAGKAIVGGHDVSKDPDAVRRTIGVIPQALTSDQDLTVEENLSIYAKLYSVPRGIREKNIAEVLEAVDLTEWRDAQTKTLSGGMRRRLEIARGLVHNPRIFFLDEPTTGLDPVSRIAVWEMLNKLKATRNLTMLLTTHYMDEADKLCDRIAIVDHGKLVALGTPVELKNSVAGANVVEVHFDREDEEWKGRLGKMEGVASVQPEGSGFYRVITKSGSKTTMEIVELAASLGETLTSLSVQNTTLDDVFIHYTGRQLRDEQVKPVFTMPPRPGARP
;
A
#
# COMPACT_ATOMS: atom_id res chain seq x y z
N MET A 1 -15.16 -2.90 -22.02
CA MET A 1 -16.24 -2.81 -21.01
C MET A 1 -15.58 -2.48 -19.68
N SER A 2 -15.74 -1.25 -19.18
CA SER A 2 -15.19 -0.80 -17.91
C SER A 2 -16.01 -1.44 -16.78
N THR A 3 -15.52 -2.50 -16.17
CA THR A 3 -16.07 -3.01 -14.92
C THR A 3 -15.73 -2.00 -13.82
N ALA A 4 -16.76 -1.42 -13.23
CA ALA A 4 -16.57 -0.57 -12.05
C ALA A 4 -15.73 -1.33 -11.00
N PRO A 5 -14.75 -0.69 -10.36
CA PRO A 5 -13.92 -1.35 -9.36
C PRO A 5 -14.78 -1.89 -8.22
N ASN A 6 -14.51 -3.15 -7.85
CA ASN A 6 -15.25 -3.84 -6.78
C ASN A 6 -14.94 -3.16 -5.42
N ASN A 7 -15.89 -2.38 -4.90
CA ASN A 7 -15.79 -1.68 -3.62
C ASN A 7 -16.36 -2.50 -2.45
N SER A 8 -16.33 -3.85 -2.53
CA SER A 8 -16.80 -4.71 -1.45
C SER A 8 -15.94 -4.53 -0.20
N LEU A 9 -16.59 -4.25 0.94
CA LEU A 9 -15.92 -4.10 2.23
C LEU A 9 -15.60 -5.47 2.83
N PRO A 10 -14.44 -5.64 3.49
CA PRO A 10 -14.13 -6.86 4.20
C PRO A 10 -15.11 -7.09 5.35
N ALA A 11 -15.53 -8.36 5.53
CA ALA A 11 -16.40 -8.76 6.62
C ALA A 11 -15.61 -8.91 7.94
N ASN A 12 -16.27 -8.64 9.07
CA ASN A 12 -15.74 -9.00 10.38
C ASN A 12 -15.95 -10.50 10.64
N GLY A 13 -15.37 -11.04 11.75
CA GLY A 13 -15.45 -12.46 12.10
C GLY A 13 -16.88 -13.05 12.21
N ASN A 14 -17.92 -12.21 12.25
CA ASN A 14 -19.33 -12.59 12.29
C ASN A 14 -20.03 -12.43 10.91
N GLY A 15 -19.29 -12.20 9.83
CA GLY A 15 -19.84 -12.03 8.48
C GLY A 15 -20.51 -10.68 8.20
N ALA A 16 -20.57 -9.75 9.18
CA ALA A 16 -21.10 -8.41 8.97
C ALA A 16 -20.03 -7.48 8.35
N PRO A 17 -20.38 -6.53 7.48
CA PRO A 17 -19.42 -5.57 6.95
C PRO A 17 -18.81 -4.74 8.10
N ARG A 18 -17.48 -4.50 8.04
CA ARG A 18 -16.82 -3.63 9.01
C ARG A 18 -17.30 -2.19 8.84
N PRO A 19 -17.37 -1.40 9.93
CA PRO A 19 -17.66 0.03 9.83
C PRO A 19 -16.66 0.74 8.91
N VAL A 20 -17.13 1.78 8.22
CA VAL A 20 -16.30 2.59 7.30
C VAL A 20 -15.59 3.67 8.10
N ALA A 21 -14.25 3.66 8.07
CA ALA A 21 -13.40 4.68 8.67
C ALA A 21 -13.15 5.87 7.73
N ILE A 22 -12.99 5.61 6.42
CA ILE A 22 -12.80 6.62 5.39
C ILE A 22 -13.75 6.32 4.24
N ALA A 23 -14.53 7.30 3.80
CA ALA A 23 -15.35 7.24 2.59
C ALA A 23 -15.00 8.40 1.65
N VAL A 24 -14.72 8.09 0.39
CA VAL A 24 -14.38 9.05 -0.66
C VAL A 24 -15.35 8.87 -1.81
N GLU A 25 -16.11 9.93 -2.14
CA GLU A 25 -17.17 9.91 -3.12
C GLU A 25 -16.94 11.02 -4.16
N HIS A 26 -16.72 10.62 -5.41
CA HIS A 26 -16.55 11.51 -6.56
C HIS A 26 -15.57 12.68 -6.30
N ILE A 27 -14.43 12.38 -5.64
CA ILE A 27 -13.50 13.42 -5.23
C ILE A 27 -12.66 13.91 -6.40
N TRP A 28 -12.50 15.24 -6.48
CA TRP A 28 -11.70 15.92 -7.50
C TRP A 28 -10.73 16.90 -6.86
N LYS A 29 -9.56 17.05 -7.50
CA LYS A 29 -8.63 18.13 -7.22
C LYS A 29 -8.09 18.74 -8.49
N ARG A 30 -8.31 20.06 -8.64
CA ARG A 30 -7.80 20.87 -9.73
C ARG A 30 -6.87 21.96 -9.22
N TYR A 31 -5.80 22.23 -9.95
CA TYR A 31 -4.88 23.33 -9.77
C TYR A 31 -4.85 24.12 -11.08
N GLY A 32 -5.65 25.17 -11.19
CA GLY A 32 -5.93 25.81 -12.48
C GLY A 32 -6.51 24.78 -13.45
N ASP A 33 -5.89 24.62 -14.61
CA ASP A 33 -6.32 23.66 -15.64
C ASP A 33 -5.81 22.24 -15.40
N PHE A 34 -4.89 22.05 -14.45
CA PHE A 34 -4.35 20.73 -14.14
C PHE A 34 -5.24 19.95 -13.18
N GLU A 35 -5.73 18.81 -13.64
CA GLU A 35 -6.53 17.87 -12.85
C GLU A 35 -5.65 16.82 -12.19
N ALA A 36 -5.30 17.05 -10.92
CA ALA A 36 -4.44 16.16 -10.14
C ALA A 36 -5.18 14.91 -9.62
N VAL A 37 -6.49 15.00 -9.37
CA VAL A 37 -7.36 13.89 -8.96
C VAL A 37 -8.70 14.04 -9.71
N LYS A 38 -9.18 12.91 -10.26
CA LYS A 38 -10.29 12.85 -11.21
C LYS A 38 -11.28 11.78 -10.81
N ASP A 39 -12.41 12.17 -10.24
CA ASP A 39 -13.54 11.28 -9.95
C ASP A 39 -13.16 10.00 -9.18
N VAL A 40 -12.39 10.15 -8.11
CA VAL A 40 -11.93 9.00 -7.32
C VAL A 40 -12.97 8.61 -6.28
N ASN A 41 -13.26 7.31 -6.22
CA ASN A 41 -14.24 6.70 -5.32
C ASN A 41 -13.63 5.49 -4.63
N PHE A 42 -13.60 5.46 -3.29
CA PHE A 42 -13.23 4.28 -2.51
C PHE A 42 -13.67 4.43 -1.05
N SER A 43 -13.64 3.32 -0.32
CA SER A 43 -13.86 3.29 1.13
C SER A 43 -12.80 2.45 1.83
N VAL A 44 -12.49 2.80 3.07
CA VAL A 44 -11.57 2.07 3.95
C VAL A 44 -12.33 1.66 5.21
N SER A 45 -12.25 0.38 5.56
CA SER A 45 -12.89 -0.17 6.76
C SER A 45 -12.06 0.10 8.02
N GLU A 46 -12.71 0.10 9.19
CA GLU A 46 -11.98 0.15 10.46
C GLU A 46 -11.05 -1.04 10.63
N GLY A 47 -9.81 -0.80 11.10
CA GLY A 47 -8.78 -1.81 11.28
C GLY A 47 -8.16 -2.35 9.98
N GLU A 48 -8.40 -1.71 8.84
CA GLU A 48 -7.83 -2.06 7.54
C GLU A 48 -6.51 -1.30 7.29
N ILE A 49 -5.53 -1.96 6.65
CA ILE A 49 -4.42 -1.28 5.98
C ILE A 49 -4.77 -1.16 4.50
N PHE A 50 -5.03 0.06 4.06
CA PHE A 50 -5.40 0.39 2.68
C PHE A 50 -4.25 1.08 1.95
N GLY A 51 -3.84 0.53 0.80
CA GLY A 51 -2.74 1.06 -0.01
C GLY A 51 -3.23 1.90 -1.19
N LEU A 52 -2.67 3.09 -1.37
CA LEU A 52 -2.74 3.84 -2.63
C LEU A 52 -1.43 3.58 -3.39
N LEU A 53 -1.48 2.71 -4.39
CA LEU A 53 -0.34 2.30 -5.20
C LEU A 53 -0.30 3.06 -6.53
N GLY A 54 0.86 3.50 -6.97
CA GLY A 54 1.02 4.14 -8.28
C GLY A 54 2.32 4.94 -8.41
N PRO A 55 2.65 5.44 -9.60
CA PRO A 55 3.87 6.18 -9.85
C PRO A 55 3.88 7.55 -9.16
N ASN A 56 5.05 8.20 -9.20
CA ASN A 56 5.17 9.58 -8.78
C ASN A 56 4.31 10.48 -9.69
N GLY A 57 3.58 11.42 -9.09
CA GLY A 57 2.66 12.28 -9.85
C GLY A 57 1.28 11.67 -10.13
N ALA A 58 1.01 10.41 -9.76
CA ALA A 58 -0.30 9.78 -9.97
C ALA A 58 -1.46 10.42 -9.18
N GLY A 59 -1.18 11.29 -8.20
CA GLY A 59 -2.20 11.94 -7.37
C GLY A 59 -2.31 11.40 -5.94
N LYS A 60 -1.50 10.42 -5.54
CA LYS A 60 -1.54 9.75 -4.22
C LYS A 60 -1.41 10.73 -3.04
N SER A 61 -0.32 11.51 -2.99
CA SER A 61 -0.11 12.50 -1.92
C SER A 61 -1.14 13.63 -1.96
N THR A 62 -1.70 13.95 -3.13
CA THR A 62 -2.82 14.90 -3.24
C THR A 62 -4.08 14.36 -2.56
N LEU A 63 -4.39 13.08 -2.75
CA LEU A 63 -5.49 12.39 -2.07
C LEU A 63 -5.30 12.43 -0.54
N ILE A 64 -4.11 12.04 -0.03
CA ILE A 64 -3.81 12.13 1.40
C ILE A 64 -4.01 13.57 1.91
N ARG A 65 -3.44 14.57 1.23
CA ARG A 65 -3.56 15.98 1.65
C ARG A 65 -4.99 16.49 1.71
N MET A 66 -5.87 16.04 0.82
CA MET A 66 -7.31 16.36 0.89
C MET A 66 -7.97 15.68 2.09
N MET A 67 -7.76 14.37 2.29
CA MET A 67 -8.35 13.62 3.39
C MET A 67 -7.84 14.07 4.76
N THR A 68 -6.60 14.56 4.85
CA THR A 68 -6.00 15.12 6.07
C THR A 68 -6.28 16.62 6.24
N THR A 69 -7.13 17.20 5.41
CA THR A 69 -7.53 18.62 5.45
C THR A 69 -6.40 19.63 5.23
N LEU A 70 -5.25 19.20 4.68
CA LEU A 70 -4.13 20.09 4.34
C LEU A 70 -4.39 20.94 3.10
N ILE A 71 -5.23 20.46 2.18
CA ILE A 71 -5.68 21.20 1.00
C ILE A 71 -7.18 20.98 0.80
N PRO A 72 -7.91 21.99 0.31
CA PRO A 72 -9.34 21.85 0.06
C PRO A 72 -9.63 20.92 -1.12
N VAL A 73 -10.75 20.22 -1.05
CA VAL A 73 -11.35 19.45 -2.15
C VAL A 73 -11.94 20.42 -3.17
N THR A 74 -11.80 20.12 -4.48
CA THR A 74 -12.40 20.96 -5.55
C THR A 74 -13.86 20.56 -5.81
N ALA A 75 -14.16 19.24 -5.81
CA ALA A 75 -15.52 18.71 -5.92
C ALA A 75 -15.58 17.30 -5.31
N GLY A 76 -16.78 16.81 -5.03
CA GLY A 76 -17.02 15.54 -4.36
C GLY A 76 -16.99 15.66 -2.84
N LYS A 77 -16.88 14.51 -2.16
CA LYS A 77 -16.99 14.43 -0.70
C LYS A 77 -15.99 13.43 -0.14
N ALA A 78 -15.42 13.74 1.02
CA ALA A 78 -14.65 12.78 1.81
C ALA A 78 -15.08 12.86 3.27
N ILE A 79 -15.32 11.69 3.86
CA ILE A 79 -15.63 11.51 5.28
C ILE A 79 -14.46 10.75 5.89
N VAL A 80 -13.90 11.26 6.97
CA VAL A 80 -12.78 10.64 7.71
C VAL A 80 -13.14 10.60 9.18
N GLY A 81 -13.16 9.41 9.77
CA GLY A 81 -13.56 9.22 11.17
C GLY A 81 -14.97 9.70 11.49
N GLY A 82 -15.89 9.65 10.51
CA GLY A 82 -17.26 10.13 10.63
C GLY A 82 -17.45 11.64 10.37
N HIS A 83 -16.37 12.39 10.07
CA HIS A 83 -16.40 13.84 9.86
C HIS A 83 -16.10 14.21 8.40
N ASP A 84 -16.84 15.17 7.86
CA ASP A 84 -16.63 15.72 6.50
C ASP A 84 -15.37 16.61 6.50
N VAL A 85 -14.40 16.29 5.63
CA VAL A 85 -13.13 17.02 5.56
C VAL A 85 -13.25 18.50 5.24
N SER A 86 -14.34 18.90 4.57
CA SER A 86 -14.59 20.27 4.17
C SER A 86 -15.40 21.05 5.20
N LYS A 87 -16.27 20.37 5.99
CA LYS A 87 -17.18 21.00 6.95
C LYS A 87 -16.62 21.01 8.36
N ASP A 88 -15.97 19.91 8.77
CA ASP A 88 -15.47 19.71 10.13
C ASP A 88 -13.97 19.35 10.18
N PRO A 89 -13.09 20.19 9.55
CA PRO A 89 -11.66 19.86 9.43
C PRO A 89 -10.96 19.68 10.78
N ASP A 90 -11.37 20.39 11.82
CA ASP A 90 -10.78 20.28 13.15
C ASP A 90 -11.17 18.97 13.86
N ALA A 91 -12.38 18.47 13.62
CA ALA A 91 -12.79 17.17 14.12
C ALA A 91 -12.01 16.04 13.41
N VAL A 92 -11.81 16.16 12.08
CA VAL A 92 -10.93 15.23 11.33
C VAL A 92 -9.53 15.20 11.93
N ARG A 93 -8.87 16.37 12.10
CA ARG A 93 -7.49 16.46 12.63
C ARG A 93 -7.33 15.85 14.01
N ARG A 94 -8.35 15.88 14.85
CA ARG A 94 -8.30 15.24 16.19
C ARG A 94 -8.35 13.71 16.13
N THR A 95 -8.87 13.12 15.06
CA THR A 95 -9.03 11.66 14.92
C THR A 95 -7.91 11.00 14.15
N ILE A 96 -7.08 11.78 13.45
CA ILE A 96 -6.06 11.27 12.55
C ILE A 96 -4.64 11.52 13.07
N GLY A 97 -3.72 10.60 12.74
CA GLY A 97 -2.27 10.84 12.74
C GLY A 97 -1.76 10.89 11.30
N VAL A 98 -0.79 11.74 11.04
CA VAL A 98 -0.24 11.93 9.69
C VAL A 98 1.27 11.86 9.71
N ILE A 99 1.85 11.01 8.88
CA ILE A 99 3.29 10.90 8.68
C ILE A 99 3.61 11.34 7.25
N PRO A 100 4.30 12.46 7.08
CA PRO A 100 4.73 12.93 5.77
C PRO A 100 5.86 12.05 5.23
N GLN A 101 6.11 12.15 3.93
CA GLN A 101 7.23 11.48 3.27
C GLN A 101 8.58 11.95 3.84
N ALA A 102 8.75 13.27 4.03
CA ALA A 102 9.95 13.84 4.62
C ALA A 102 10.03 13.59 6.13
N LEU A 103 11.25 13.38 6.64
CA LEU A 103 11.51 13.39 8.08
C LEU A 103 11.40 14.82 8.61
N THR A 104 10.63 15.01 9.67
CA THR A 104 10.31 16.33 10.26
C THR A 104 10.69 16.42 11.73
N SER A 105 11.27 15.34 12.30
CA SER A 105 11.81 15.35 13.67
C SER A 105 13.01 16.30 13.79
N ASP A 106 13.05 17.04 14.88
CA ASP A 106 14.16 17.93 15.19
C ASP A 106 15.38 17.08 15.59
N GLN A 107 16.49 17.31 14.88
CA GLN A 107 17.70 16.49 15.02
C GLN A 107 18.52 16.84 16.28
N ASP A 108 18.36 18.04 16.81
CA ASP A 108 19.06 18.52 18.00
C ASP A 108 18.33 18.17 19.29
N LEU A 109 17.08 17.76 19.21
CA LEU A 109 16.28 17.28 20.33
C LEU A 109 16.45 15.77 20.53
N THR A 110 16.17 15.32 21.76
CA THR A 110 16.08 13.90 22.08
C THR A 110 14.82 13.29 21.48
N VAL A 111 14.76 11.96 21.45
CA VAL A 111 13.58 11.22 21.02
C VAL A 111 12.37 11.60 21.87
N GLU A 112 12.51 11.64 23.18
CA GLU A 112 11.42 12.03 24.09
C GLU A 112 10.98 13.48 23.89
N GLU A 113 11.90 14.42 23.74
CA GLU A 113 11.56 15.83 23.52
C GLU A 113 10.74 16.02 22.24
N ASN A 114 11.11 15.32 21.14
CA ASN A 114 10.33 15.30 19.91
C ASN A 114 8.90 14.81 20.16
N LEU A 115 8.72 13.71 20.89
CA LEU A 115 7.40 13.17 21.24
C LEU A 115 6.62 14.11 22.16
N SER A 116 7.29 14.72 23.15
CA SER A 116 6.68 15.65 24.10
C SER A 116 6.12 16.89 23.40
N ILE A 117 6.84 17.43 22.41
CA ILE A 117 6.39 18.56 21.61
C ILE A 117 5.11 18.18 20.85
N TYR A 118 5.09 17.03 20.18
CA TYR A 118 3.91 16.56 19.45
C TYR A 118 2.72 16.28 20.37
N ALA A 119 2.96 15.65 21.52
CA ALA A 119 1.91 15.45 22.51
C ALA A 119 1.30 16.79 22.99
N LYS A 120 2.11 17.86 23.09
CA LYS A 120 1.61 19.21 23.43
C LYS A 120 0.83 19.82 22.27
N LEU A 121 1.32 19.72 21.03
CA LEU A 121 0.65 20.25 19.82
C LEU A 121 -0.74 19.63 19.63
N TYR A 122 -0.87 18.32 19.89
CA TYR A 122 -2.15 17.61 19.84
C TYR A 122 -2.96 17.71 21.14
N SER A 123 -2.56 18.61 22.07
CA SER A 123 -3.28 18.87 23.32
C SER A 123 -3.47 17.61 24.19
N VAL A 124 -2.54 16.67 24.15
CA VAL A 124 -2.58 15.48 25.05
C VAL A 124 -2.52 15.97 26.50
N PRO A 125 -3.49 15.58 27.35
CA PRO A 125 -3.54 16.03 28.75
C PRO A 125 -2.25 15.68 29.50
N ARG A 126 -1.77 16.60 30.34
CA ARG A 126 -0.47 16.46 31.05
C ARG A 126 -0.37 15.15 31.84
N GLY A 127 -1.50 14.71 32.47
CA GLY A 127 -1.51 13.55 33.34
C GLY A 127 -1.35 12.19 32.61
N ILE A 128 -1.56 12.16 31.27
CA ILE A 128 -1.43 10.90 30.48
C ILE A 128 -0.29 10.99 29.45
N ARG A 129 0.34 12.16 29.31
CA ARG A 129 1.36 12.40 28.27
C ARG A 129 2.55 11.48 28.39
N GLU A 130 3.09 11.33 29.60
CA GLU A 130 4.25 10.48 29.86
C GLU A 130 3.92 9.00 29.56
N LYS A 131 2.72 8.55 29.97
CA LYS A 131 2.22 7.22 29.66
C LYS A 131 2.14 6.99 28.14
N ASN A 132 1.52 7.93 27.41
CA ASN A 132 1.42 7.82 25.95
C ASN A 132 2.79 7.78 25.28
N ILE A 133 3.74 8.59 25.73
CA ILE A 133 5.12 8.60 25.22
C ILE A 133 5.79 7.24 25.45
N ALA A 134 5.68 6.68 26.66
CA ALA A 134 6.25 5.37 26.96
C ALA A 134 5.62 4.26 26.09
N GLU A 135 4.30 4.24 25.95
CA GLU A 135 3.58 3.27 25.11
C GLU A 135 3.94 3.35 23.62
N VAL A 136 4.15 4.55 23.07
CA VAL A 136 4.55 4.66 21.67
C VAL A 136 6.01 4.31 21.47
N LEU A 137 6.91 4.62 22.41
CA LEU A 137 8.31 4.21 22.35
C LEU A 137 8.45 2.69 22.34
N GLU A 138 7.70 2.00 23.20
CA GLU A 138 7.65 0.55 23.21
C GLU A 138 7.10 -0.02 21.89
N ALA A 139 6.03 0.58 21.38
CA ALA A 139 5.38 0.13 20.15
C ALA A 139 6.26 0.24 18.89
N VAL A 140 7.23 1.19 18.89
CA VAL A 140 8.16 1.41 17.77
C VAL A 140 9.59 0.93 18.06
N ASP A 141 9.81 0.19 19.17
CA ASP A 141 11.10 -0.33 19.62
C ASP A 141 12.18 0.77 19.74
N LEU A 142 11.85 1.89 20.39
CA LEU A 142 12.76 3.01 20.67
C LEU A 142 12.90 3.35 22.16
N THR A 143 12.46 2.47 23.07
CA THR A 143 12.48 2.70 24.51
C THR A 143 13.90 2.99 25.03
N GLU A 144 14.90 2.21 24.60
CA GLU A 144 16.31 2.38 25.00
C GLU A 144 16.96 3.67 24.42
N TRP A 145 16.34 4.26 23.42
CA TRP A 145 16.83 5.47 22.74
C TRP A 145 16.11 6.74 23.18
N ARG A 146 15.31 6.65 24.26
CA ARG A 146 14.46 7.74 24.76
C ARG A 146 15.23 9.06 24.91
N ASP A 147 16.42 9.00 25.54
CA ASP A 147 17.25 10.15 25.85
C ASP A 147 18.32 10.45 24.79
N ALA A 148 18.37 9.66 23.72
CA ALA A 148 19.32 9.84 22.62
C ALA A 148 18.92 11.01 21.72
N GLN A 149 19.88 11.79 21.27
CA GLN A 149 19.62 12.85 20.29
C GLN A 149 19.23 12.24 18.93
N THR A 150 18.21 12.81 18.30
CA THR A 150 17.66 12.32 17.04
C THR A 150 18.70 12.21 15.91
N LYS A 151 19.72 13.09 15.88
CA LYS A 151 20.82 13.04 14.90
C LYS A 151 21.68 11.78 15.00
N THR A 152 21.70 11.09 16.16
CA THR A 152 22.48 9.87 16.36
C THR A 152 21.75 8.61 15.88
N LEU A 153 20.46 8.71 15.56
CA LEU A 153 19.63 7.59 15.11
C LEU A 153 19.94 7.21 13.67
N SER A 154 19.84 5.92 13.36
CA SER A 154 19.84 5.43 11.98
C SER A 154 18.63 5.96 11.18
N GLY A 155 18.66 5.84 9.85
CA GLY A 155 17.52 6.23 8.99
C GLY A 155 16.22 5.51 9.36
N GLY A 156 16.29 4.20 9.59
CA GLY A 156 15.15 3.40 10.05
C GLY A 156 14.63 3.80 11.41
N MET A 157 15.52 4.09 12.38
CA MET A 157 15.10 4.57 13.69
C MET A 157 14.46 5.95 13.64
N ARG A 158 14.98 6.87 12.81
CA ARG A 158 14.33 8.17 12.59
C ARG A 158 12.94 8.01 11.98
N ARG A 159 12.75 7.07 11.04
CA ARG A 159 11.42 6.78 10.49
C ARG A 159 10.47 6.24 11.56
N ARG A 160 10.93 5.35 12.44
CA ARG A 160 10.15 4.86 13.58
C ARG A 160 9.77 6.00 14.54
N LEU A 161 10.67 6.95 14.79
CA LEU A 161 10.37 8.16 15.58
C LEU A 161 9.27 9.00 14.91
N GLU A 162 9.31 9.22 13.59
CA GLU A 162 8.24 9.94 12.89
C GLU A 162 6.88 9.23 13.10
N ILE A 163 6.85 7.90 13.01
CA ILE A 163 5.65 7.12 13.25
C ILE A 163 5.16 7.27 14.68
N ALA A 164 6.07 7.19 15.67
CA ALA A 164 5.75 7.42 17.09
C ALA A 164 5.13 8.80 17.34
N ARG A 165 5.66 9.85 16.71
CA ARG A 165 5.14 11.21 16.80
C ARG A 165 3.69 11.31 16.35
N GLY A 166 3.36 10.64 15.24
CA GLY A 166 1.98 10.59 14.75
C GLY A 166 1.03 9.74 15.59
N LEU A 167 1.55 8.89 16.47
CA LEU A 167 0.76 8.01 17.35
C LEU A 167 0.57 8.54 18.78
N VAL A 168 1.35 9.54 19.21
CA VAL A 168 1.42 9.97 20.61
C VAL A 168 0.09 10.48 21.19
N HIS A 169 -0.80 10.97 20.33
CA HIS A 169 -2.14 11.44 20.71
C HIS A 169 -3.23 10.37 20.53
N ASN A 170 -2.82 9.11 20.25
CA ASN A 170 -3.68 7.94 20.09
C ASN A 170 -4.77 8.10 19.01
N PRO A 171 -4.39 8.37 17.73
CA PRO A 171 -5.35 8.51 16.65
C PRO A 171 -6.07 7.20 16.33
N ARG A 172 -7.28 7.28 15.75
CA ARG A 172 -8.03 6.12 15.24
C ARG A 172 -7.66 5.77 13.80
N ILE A 173 -7.24 6.76 13.02
CA ILE A 173 -6.89 6.62 11.60
C ILE A 173 -5.50 7.19 11.37
N PHE A 174 -4.67 6.47 10.63
CA PHE A 174 -3.28 6.81 10.40
C PHE A 174 -2.95 6.93 8.92
N PHE A 175 -2.52 8.10 8.51
CA PHE A 175 -2.09 8.38 7.14
C PHE A 175 -0.57 8.35 7.04
N LEU A 176 -0.03 7.55 6.10
CA LEU A 176 1.40 7.39 5.88
C LEU A 176 1.72 7.70 4.41
N ASP A 177 2.39 8.82 4.18
CA ASP A 177 2.84 9.17 2.81
C ASP A 177 4.23 8.58 2.57
N GLU A 178 4.30 7.51 1.76
CA GLU A 178 5.50 6.75 1.40
C GLU A 178 6.37 6.36 2.63
N PRO A 179 5.86 5.52 3.55
CA PRO A 179 6.48 5.30 4.87
C PRO A 179 7.88 4.70 4.84
N THR A 180 8.28 4.02 3.78
CA THR A 180 9.58 3.33 3.72
C THR A 180 10.51 3.87 2.63
N THR A 181 10.14 4.95 1.97
CA THR A 181 10.99 5.56 0.93
C THR A 181 12.34 6.01 1.50
N GLY A 182 13.41 5.63 0.80
CA GLY A 182 14.79 5.95 1.20
C GLY A 182 15.37 5.07 2.31
N LEU A 183 14.66 4.05 2.78
CA LEU A 183 15.18 3.06 3.71
C LEU A 183 15.86 1.90 2.98
N ASP A 184 16.88 1.35 3.63
CA ASP A 184 17.49 0.09 3.22
C ASP A 184 16.50 -1.09 3.38
N PRO A 185 16.71 -2.24 2.70
CA PRO A 185 15.77 -3.38 2.73
C PRO A 185 15.47 -3.91 4.13
N VAL A 186 16.45 -3.96 5.03
CA VAL A 186 16.27 -4.48 6.39
C VAL A 186 15.41 -3.51 7.22
N SER A 187 15.72 -2.22 7.17
CA SER A 187 14.94 -1.17 7.84
C SER A 187 13.50 -1.12 7.32
N ARG A 188 13.28 -1.37 6.01
CA ARG A 188 11.95 -1.42 5.40
C ARG A 188 11.12 -2.57 5.98
N ILE A 189 11.67 -3.78 6.03
CA ILE A 189 10.98 -4.95 6.61
C ILE A 189 10.62 -4.68 8.06
N ALA A 190 11.54 -4.13 8.85
CA ALA A 190 11.29 -3.82 10.27
C ALA A 190 10.15 -2.79 10.45
N VAL A 191 10.02 -1.80 9.55
CA VAL A 191 8.87 -0.86 9.57
C VAL A 191 7.56 -1.58 9.20
N TRP A 192 7.57 -2.50 8.24
CA TRP A 192 6.37 -3.28 7.88
C TRP A 192 5.88 -4.15 9.04
N GLU A 193 6.79 -4.86 9.71
CA GLU A 193 6.46 -5.69 10.88
C GLU A 193 5.87 -4.83 12.02
N MET A 194 6.46 -3.67 12.27
CA MET A 194 5.96 -2.71 13.25
C MET A 194 4.56 -2.21 12.89
N LEU A 195 4.28 -1.84 11.63
CA LEU A 195 2.95 -1.38 11.20
C LEU A 195 1.91 -2.51 11.35
N ASN A 196 2.26 -3.74 10.99
CA ASN A 196 1.39 -4.90 11.21
C ASN A 196 1.11 -5.14 12.71
N LYS A 197 2.12 -5.03 13.57
CA LYS A 197 1.97 -5.12 15.04
C LYS A 197 1.04 -4.03 15.57
N LEU A 198 1.21 -2.78 15.12
CA LEU A 198 0.34 -1.64 15.48
C LEU A 198 -1.12 -1.88 15.05
N LYS A 199 -1.35 -2.39 13.84
CA LYS A 199 -2.69 -2.78 13.37
C LYS A 199 -3.33 -3.80 14.31
N ALA A 200 -2.61 -4.89 14.62
CA ALA A 200 -3.12 -5.99 15.43
C ALA A 200 -3.39 -5.58 16.89
N THR A 201 -2.50 -4.78 17.50
CA THR A 201 -2.57 -4.44 18.92
C THR A 201 -3.48 -3.25 19.24
N ARG A 202 -3.61 -2.29 18.31
CA ARG A 202 -4.37 -1.05 18.52
C ARG A 202 -5.64 -0.93 17.68
N ASN A 203 -5.96 -1.95 16.85
CA ASN A 203 -7.05 -1.90 15.86
C ASN A 203 -7.00 -0.62 15.00
N LEU A 204 -5.77 -0.20 14.64
CA LEU A 204 -5.52 1.06 13.96
C LEU A 204 -5.88 0.93 12.47
N THR A 205 -6.70 1.84 11.97
CA THR A 205 -6.97 1.94 10.53
C THR A 205 -5.83 2.72 9.87
N MET A 206 -5.25 2.21 8.80
CA MET A 206 -4.15 2.86 8.12
C MET A 206 -4.45 3.07 6.64
N LEU A 207 -4.11 4.25 6.13
CA LEU A 207 -4.04 4.50 4.69
C LEU A 207 -2.62 4.93 4.35
N LEU A 208 -1.96 4.15 3.50
CA LEU A 208 -0.61 4.45 3.05
C LEU A 208 -0.54 4.70 1.54
N THR A 209 0.40 5.55 1.13
CA THR A 209 0.81 5.66 -0.27
C THR A 209 2.12 4.94 -0.48
N THR A 210 2.28 4.33 -1.63
CA THR A 210 3.55 3.72 -2.04
C THR A 210 3.68 3.65 -3.56
N HIS A 211 4.89 3.56 -4.02
CA HIS A 211 5.24 3.16 -5.38
C HIS A 211 5.99 1.82 -5.39
N TYR A 212 6.16 1.18 -4.23
CA TYR A 212 6.76 -0.14 -4.09
C TYR A 212 5.67 -1.22 -4.09
N MET A 213 5.72 -2.11 -5.09
CA MET A 213 4.75 -3.20 -5.23
C MET A 213 4.84 -4.22 -4.09
N ASP A 214 6.06 -4.53 -3.66
CA ASP A 214 6.34 -5.45 -2.55
C ASP A 214 5.79 -4.91 -1.21
N GLU A 215 5.85 -3.61 -0.97
CA GLU A 215 5.24 -2.98 0.20
C GLU A 215 3.71 -3.12 0.17
N ALA A 216 3.09 -2.78 -0.96
CA ALA A 216 1.64 -2.90 -1.11
C ALA A 216 1.18 -4.37 -0.94
N ASP A 217 1.90 -5.32 -1.54
CA ASP A 217 1.59 -6.75 -1.48
C ASP A 217 1.72 -7.34 -0.07
N LYS A 218 2.71 -6.88 0.72
CA LYS A 218 3.01 -7.40 2.06
C LYS A 218 2.18 -6.77 3.17
N LEU A 219 1.84 -5.48 3.05
CA LEU A 219 1.19 -4.72 4.11
C LEU A 219 -0.31 -4.56 3.92
N CYS A 220 -0.79 -4.37 2.68
CA CYS A 220 -2.14 -3.89 2.46
C CYS A 220 -3.16 -5.03 2.42
N ASP A 221 -4.28 -4.86 3.11
CA ASP A 221 -5.44 -5.73 2.97
C ASP A 221 -6.14 -5.51 1.63
N ARG A 222 -6.24 -4.23 1.21
CA ARG A 222 -6.75 -3.82 -0.10
C ARG A 222 -5.87 -2.72 -0.69
N ILE A 223 -5.82 -2.68 -2.01
CA ILE A 223 -4.99 -1.76 -2.78
C ILE A 223 -5.86 -1.06 -3.81
N ALA A 224 -5.78 0.26 -3.85
CA ALA A 224 -6.27 1.09 -4.94
C ALA A 224 -5.08 1.47 -5.84
N ILE A 225 -5.09 1.03 -7.08
CA ILE A 225 -4.09 1.44 -8.08
C ILE A 225 -4.55 2.77 -8.67
N VAL A 226 -3.68 3.79 -8.53
CA VAL A 226 -3.93 5.16 -8.98
C VAL A 226 -2.98 5.51 -10.11
N ASP A 227 -3.52 5.99 -11.23
CA ASP A 227 -2.75 6.45 -12.37
C ASP A 227 -3.38 7.71 -12.99
N HIS A 228 -2.55 8.73 -13.30
CA HIS A 228 -3.00 10.02 -13.88
C HIS A 228 -4.22 10.66 -13.17
N GLY A 229 -4.25 10.55 -11.85
CA GLY A 229 -5.32 11.10 -11.01
C GLY A 229 -6.59 10.26 -10.96
N LYS A 230 -6.63 9.07 -11.56
CA LYS A 230 -7.78 8.16 -11.56
C LYS A 230 -7.48 6.89 -10.80
N LEU A 231 -8.52 6.31 -10.21
CA LEU A 231 -8.48 4.97 -9.67
C LEU A 231 -8.72 3.99 -10.84
N VAL A 232 -7.72 3.13 -11.14
CA VAL A 232 -7.77 2.20 -12.28
C VAL A 232 -8.11 0.78 -11.87
N ALA A 233 -7.76 0.36 -10.63
CA ALA A 233 -8.14 -0.93 -10.07
C ALA A 233 -8.24 -0.83 -8.53
N LEU A 234 -9.08 -1.68 -7.93
CA LEU A 234 -9.28 -1.76 -6.49
C LEU A 234 -9.62 -3.20 -6.10
N GLY A 235 -8.92 -3.75 -5.14
CA GLY A 235 -9.16 -5.10 -4.61
C GLY A 235 -8.10 -5.51 -3.60
N THR A 236 -8.22 -6.72 -3.07
CA THR A 236 -7.14 -7.36 -2.31
C THR A 236 -5.95 -7.66 -3.24
N PRO A 237 -4.73 -7.81 -2.73
CA PRO A 237 -3.58 -8.22 -3.56
C PRO A 237 -3.86 -9.48 -4.38
N VAL A 238 -4.56 -10.46 -3.80
CA VAL A 238 -4.93 -11.71 -4.47
C VAL A 238 -5.94 -11.49 -5.60
N GLU A 239 -7.00 -10.70 -5.34
CA GLU A 239 -8.00 -10.36 -6.37
C GLU A 239 -7.37 -9.61 -7.54
N LEU A 240 -6.51 -8.63 -7.26
CA LEU A 240 -5.81 -7.87 -8.28
C LEU A 240 -4.91 -8.76 -9.14
N LYS A 241 -4.12 -9.64 -8.53
CA LYS A 241 -3.28 -10.60 -9.26
C LYS A 241 -4.11 -11.55 -10.11
N ASN A 242 -5.23 -12.04 -9.59
CA ASN A 242 -6.14 -12.94 -10.32
C ASN A 242 -6.94 -12.25 -11.42
N SER A 243 -7.02 -10.90 -11.43
CA SER A 243 -7.72 -10.16 -12.49
C SER A 243 -6.95 -10.12 -13.81
N VAL A 244 -5.65 -10.40 -13.78
CA VAL A 244 -4.81 -10.49 -14.98
C VAL A 244 -4.90 -11.90 -15.55
N ALA A 245 -5.60 -12.05 -16.67
CA ALA A 245 -5.79 -13.35 -17.31
C ALA A 245 -4.46 -13.93 -17.80
N GLY A 246 -4.16 -15.18 -17.43
CA GLY A 246 -2.98 -15.91 -17.91
C GLY A 246 -1.64 -15.47 -17.32
N ALA A 247 -1.66 -14.78 -16.20
CA ALA A 247 -0.46 -14.23 -15.58
C ALA A 247 0.31 -15.22 -14.68
N ASN A 248 -0.30 -16.35 -14.29
CA ASN A 248 0.45 -17.43 -13.62
C ASN A 248 0.95 -18.41 -14.68
N VAL A 249 2.27 -18.54 -14.77
CA VAL A 249 2.94 -19.44 -15.69
C VAL A 249 3.65 -20.52 -14.90
N VAL A 250 3.35 -21.77 -15.18
CA VAL A 250 4.09 -22.93 -14.66
C VAL A 250 4.93 -23.49 -15.80
N GLU A 251 6.25 -23.43 -15.65
CA GLU A 251 7.20 -24.03 -16.56
C GLU A 251 7.60 -25.40 -16.00
N VAL A 252 7.39 -26.44 -16.78
CA VAL A 252 7.68 -27.81 -16.38
C VAL A 252 8.52 -28.50 -17.44
N HIS A 253 9.54 -29.26 -17.00
CA HIS A 253 10.37 -30.06 -17.85
C HIS A 253 10.35 -31.52 -17.38
N PHE A 254 9.92 -32.42 -18.28
CA PHE A 254 9.92 -33.86 -18.09
C PHE A 254 11.16 -34.49 -18.73
N ASP A 255 11.66 -35.57 -18.13
CA ASP A 255 12.84 -36.31 -18.64
C ASP A 255 12.60 -36.94 -20.02
N ARG A 256 11.34 -37.27 -20.31
CA ARG A 256 10.91 -37.85 -21.59
C ARG A 256 9.96 -36.93 -22.34
N GLU A 257 10.15 -36.88 -23.65
CA GLU A 257 9.22 -36.22 -24.57
C GLU A 257 8.03 -37.12 -24.79
N ASP A 258 6.83 -36.71 -24.40
CA ASP A 258 5.57 -37.40 -24.67
C ASP A 258 4.53 -36.34 -25.10
N GLU A 259 4.06 -36.49 -26.35
CA GLU A 259 3.04 -35.58 -26.92
C GLU A 259 1.73 -35.57 -26.12
N GLU A 260 1.47 -36.61 -25.32
CA GLU A 260 0.26 -36.68 -24.49
C GLU A 260 0.27 -35.68 -23.34
N TRP A 261 1.48 -35.22 -22.88
CA TRP A 261 1.58 -34.24 -21.78
C TRP A 261 0.82 -32.94 -22.10
N LYS A 262 0.89 -32.44 -23.32
CA LYS A 262 0.12 -31.25 -23.72
C LYS A 262 -1.38 -31.44 -23.48
N GLY A 263 -1.90 -32.60 -23.81
CA GLY A 263 -3.34 -32.94 -23.64
C GLY A 263 -3.70 -33.13 -22.17
N ARG A 264 -2.81 -33.75 -21.36
CA ARG A 264 -3.01 -33.99 -19.91
C ARG A 264 -2.99 -32.68 -19.14
N LEU A 265 -1.96 -31.85 -19.37
CA LEU A 265 -1.83 -30.53 -18.74
C LEU A 265 -3.00 -29.60 -19.10
N GLY A 266 -3.46 -29.63 -20.37
CA GLY A 266 -4.56 -28.80 -20.82
C GLY A 266 -5.94 -29.16 -20.23
N LYS A 267 -6.09 -30.37 -19.65
CA LYS A 267 -7.31 -30.82 -18.96
C LYS A 267 -7.38 -30.46 -17.48
N MET A 268 -6.28 -29.94 -16.91
CA MET A 268 -6.24 -29.56 -15.50
C MET A 268 -7.13 -28.36 -15.21
N GLU A 269 -7.70 -28.33 -14.02
CA GLU A 269 -8.60 -27.23 -13.61
C GLU A 269 -7.86 -25.88 -13.57
N GLY A 270 -8.41 -24.88 -14.23
CA GLY A 270 -7.86 -23.52 -14.24
C GLY A 270 -6.75 -23.29 -15.27
N VAL A 271 -6.32 -24.30 -16.03
CA VAL A 271 -5.36 -24.13 -17.11
C VAL A 271 -6.07 -23.45 -18.31
N ALA A 272 -5.49 -22.34 -18.77
CA ALA A 272 -5.99 -21.57 -19.91
C ALA A 272 -5.33 -22.01 -21.22
N SER A 273 -4.04 -22.31 -21.21
CA SER A 273 -3.32 -22.83 -22.39
C SER A 273 -2.03 -23.54 -21.99
N VAL A 274 -1.54 -24.43 -22.88
CA VAL A 274 -0.29 -25.16 -22.75
C VAL A 274 0.52 -24.95 -24.02
N GLN A 275 1.72 -24.42 -23.89
CA GLN A 275 2.65 -24.15 -24.98
C GLN A 275 3.86 -25.08 -24.84
N PRO A 276 4.11 -25.99 -25.80
CA PRO A 276 5.35 -26.75 -25.83
C PRO A 276 6.50 -25.83 -26.28
N GLU A 277 7.61 -25.82 -25.54
CA GLU A 277 8.80 -25.01 -25.85
C GLU A 277 10.05 -25.87 -26.20
N GLY A 278 9.84 -27.14 -26.59
CA GLY A 278 10.89 -28.10 -26.97
C GLY A 278 10.71 -29.44 -26.29
N SER A 279 11.70 -30.34 -26.46
CA SER A 279 11.65 -31.72 -25.98
C SER A 279 11.36 -31.81 -24.48
N GLY A 280 10.14 -32.20 -24.12
CA GLY A 280 9.71 -32.37 -22.73
C GLY A 280 9.48 -31.08 -21.95
N PHE A 281 9.65 -29.89 -22.55
CA PHE A 281 9.46 -28.59 -21.89
C PHE A 281 8.09 -27.98 -22.24
N TYR A 282 7.32 -27.64 -21.21
CA TYR A 282 5.97 -27.07 -21.37
C TYR A 282 5.80 -25.83 -20.52
N ARG A 283 5.22 -24.78 -21.11
CA ARG A 283 4.74 -23.58 -20.44
C ARG A 283 3.23 -23.65 -20.30
N VAL A 284 2.75 -23.73 -19.05
CA VAL A 284 1.35 -23.85 -18.68
C VAL A 284 0.85 -22.53 -18.15
N ILE A 285 -0.08 -21.91 -18.85
CA ILE A 285 -0.75 -20.67 -18.42
C ILE A 285 -1.99 -21.06 -17.62
N THR A 286 -2.07 -20.62 -16.38
CA THR A 286 -3.09 -21.04 -15.42
C THR A 286 -3.62 -19.91 -14.57
N LYS A 287 -4.80 -20.11 -13.96
CA LYS A 287 -5.38 -19.17 -12.98
C LYS A 287 -4.69 -19.23 -11.61
N SER A 288 -4.08 -20.37 -11.25
CA SER A 288 -3.40 -20.58 -9.96
C SER A 288 -2.13 -21.42 -10.15
N GLY A 289 -0.98 -20.77 -10.15
CA GLY A 289 0.31 -21.43 -10.29
C GLY A 289 0.53 -22.53 -9.25
N SER A 290 0.28 -22.25 -7.98
CA SER A 290 0.49 -23.19 -6.88
C SER A 290 -0.40 -24.44 -6.98
N LYS A 291 -1.69 -24.28 -7.29
CA LYS A 291 -2.62 -25.41 -7.44
C LYS A 291 -2.22 -26.28 -8.64
N THR A 292 -1.98 -25.66 -9.79
CA THR A 292 -1.55 -26.37 -10.99
C THR A 292 -0.21 -27.09 -10.79
N THR A 293 0.73 -26.50 -10.05
CA THR A 293 2.00 -27.15 -9.70
C THR A 293 1.79 -28.44 -8.91
N MET A 294 0.94 -28.42 -7.89
CA MET A 294 0.62 -29.62 -7.09
C MET A 294 0.00 -30.69 -7.96
N GLU A 295 -0.97 -30.35 -8.80
CA GLU A 295 -1.64 -31.28 -9.73
C GLU A 295 -0.65 -31.88 -10.74
N ILE A 296 0.32 -31.09 -11.27
CA ILE A 296 1.38 -31.58 -12.17
C ILE A 296 2.27 -32.60 -11.45
N VAL A 297 2.72 -32.29 -10.22
CA VAL A 297 3.58 -33.20 -9.45
C VAL A 297 2.86 -34.52 -9.12
N GLU A 298 1.59 -34.43 -8.69
CA GLU A 298 0.77 -35.61 -8.40
C GLU A 298 0.55 -36.47 -9.66
N LEU A 299 0.25 -35.85 -10.78
CA LEU A 299 0.07 -36.55 -12.04
C LEU A 299 1.35 -37.23 -12.53
N ALA A 300 2.50 -36.51 -12.48
CA ALA A 300 3.80 -37.06 -12.84
C ALA A 300 4.15 -38.30 -11.98
N ALA A 301 3.97 -38.15 -10.66
CA ALA A 301 4.22 -39.27 -9.73
C ALA A 301 3.32 -40.48 -10.00
N SER A 302 2.04 -40.26 -10.32
CA SER A 302 1.10 -41.35 -10.63
C SER A 302 1.43 -42.11 -11.93
N LEU A 303 2.11 -41.44 -12.86
CA LEU A 303 2.54 -42.02 -14.14
C LEU A 303 3.97 -42.57 -14.10
N GLY A 304 4.69 -42.42 -12.98
CA GLY A 304 6.07 -42.80 -12.86
C GLY A 304 7.06 -41.97 -13.68
N GLU A 305 6.64 -40.78 -14.07
CA GLU A 305 7.45 -39.83 -14.86
C GLU A 305 8.30 -38.94 -13.96
N THR A 306 9.52 -38.63 -14.40
CA THR A 306 10.46 -37.79 -13.63
C THR A 306 10.38 -36.34 -14.13
N LEU A 307 10.16 -35.42 -13.19
CA LEU A 307 10.28 -33.98 -13.39
C LEU A 307 11.75 -33.57 -13.28
N THR A 308 12.32 -33.01 -14.33
CA THR A 308 13.69 -32.49 -14.34
C THR A 308 13.75 -31.09 -13.79
N SER A 309 12.75 -30.25 -14.11
CA SER A 309 12.61 -28.93 -13.50
C SER A 309 11.14 -28.52 -13.45
N LEU A 310 10.81 -27.71 -12.43
CA LEU A 310 9.52 -27.10 -12.26
C LEU A 310 9.73 -25.69 -11.71
N SER A 311 9.25 -24.68 -12.42
CA SER A 311 9.27 -23.29 -11.96
C SER A 311 7.87 -22.68 -12.02
N VAL A 312 7.58 -21.79 -11.08
CA VAL A 312 6.29 -21.09 -11.01
C VAL A 312 6.54 -19.59 -11.04
N GLN A 313 6.10 -18.96 -12.10
CA GLN A 313 6.03 -17.51 -12.19
C GLN A 313 4.63 -17.07 -11.81
N ASN A 314 4.46 -16.60 -10.58
CA ASN A 314 3.19 -16.06 -10.14
C ASN A 314 3.07 -14.60 -10.59
N THR A 315 1.85 -14.19 -10.91
CA THR A 315 1.52 -12.79 -11.18
C THR A 315 1.96 -11.90 -10.03
N THR A 316 2.66 -10.85 -10.35
CA THR A 316 3.07 -9.80 -9.43
C THR A 316 2.14 -8.59 -9.52
N LEU A 317 2.20 -7.68 -8.55
CA LEU A 317 1.50 -6.40 -8.67
C LEU A 317 2.10 -5.50 -9.78
N ASP A 318 3.38 -5.72 -10.16
CA ASP A 318 3.97 -5.07 -11.34
C ASP A 318 3.22 -5.47 -12.62
N ASP A 319 2.93 -6.77 -12.78
CA ASP A 319 2.14 -7.27 -13.93
C ASP A 319 0.72 -6.70 -13.94
N VAL A 320 0.09 -6.61 -12.76
CA VAL A 320 -1.22 -5.97 -12.60
C VAL A 320 -1.16 -4.51 -13.04
N PHE A 321 -0.16 -3.77 -12.57
CA PHE A 321 0.01 -2.37 -12.93
C PHE A 321 0.19 -2.19 -14.45
N ILE A 322 1.07 -2.99 -15.07
CA ILE A 322 1.28 -2.98 -16.54
C ILE A 322 -0.02 -3.30 -17.27
N HIS A 323 -0.78 -4.30 -16.81
CA HIS A 323 -2.05 -4.69 -17.42
C HIS A 323 -3.06 -3.53 -17.47
N TYR A 324 -3.22 -2.80 -16.36
CA TYR A 324 -4.20 -1.72 -16.27
C TYR A 324 -3.73 -0.38 -16.85
N THR A 325 -2.41 -0.13 -16.92
CA THR A 325 -1.87 1.17 -17.35
C THR A 325 -1.15 1.11 -18.70
N GLY A 326 -0.77 -0.08 -19.16
CA GLY A 326 -0.02 -0.29 -20.41
C GLY A 326 1.46 0.08 -20.34
N ARG A 327 2.02 0.37 -19.13
CA ARG A 327 3.41 0.81 -18.93
C ARG A 327 4.00 0.32 -17.62
N GLN A 328 5.33 0.32 -17.50
CA GLN A 328 6.04 0.00 -16.26
C GLN A 328 6.13 1.21 -15.34
N LEU A 329 6.10 0.99 -14.01
CA LEU A 329 6.27 2.05 -13.00
C LEU A 329 7.65 2.75 -13.10
N ARG A 330 8.68 2.06 -13.62
CA ARG A 330 10.06 2.54 -13.70
C ARG A 330 10.31 3.55 -14.80
N ASP A 331 9.43 3.67 -15.79
CA ASP A 331 9.64 4.50 -16.98
C ASP A 331 9.47 6.01 -16.72
N GLU A 332 9.03 6.43 -15.53
CA GLU A 332 8.71 7.84 -15.23
C GLU A 332 9.81 8.61 -14.46
N GLN A 333 11.01 8.06 -14.28
CA GLN A 333 12.07 8.77 -13.52
C GLN A 333 12.69 9.97 -14.25
N VAL A 334 12.25 10.31 -15.46
CA VAL A 334 12.81 11.43 -16.25
C VAL A 334 11.71 12.32 -16.82
N LYS A 335 11.08 13.17 -15.99
CA LYS A 335 10.52 14.44 -16.45
C LYS A 335 10.79 15.53 -15.41
N PRO A 336 11.19 16.76 -15.83
CA PRO A 336 11.62 17.79 -14.92
C PRO A 336 10.47 18.27 -14.03
N VAL A 337 10.79 18.48 -12.77
CA VAL A 337 9.98 19.16 -11.76
C VAL A 337 9.40 20.44 -12.35
N PHE A 338 8.10 20.58 -12.34
CA PHE A 338 7.38 21.81 -12.64
C PHE A 338 7.82 22.86 -11.62
N THR A 339 8.74 23.73 -12.01
CA THR A 339 9.11 24.89 -11.23
C THR A 339 7.92 25.85 -11.24
N MET A 340 7.38 26.15 -10.04
CA MET A 340 6.38 27.21 -9.89
C MET A 340 6.92 28.51 -10.54
N PRO A 341 6.11 29.19 -11.35
CA PRO A 341 6.49 30.52 -11.83
C PRO A 341 6.68 31.45 -10.62
N PRO A 342 7.71 32.34 -10.65
CA PRO A 342 7.94 33.29 -9.56
C PRO A 342 6.69 34.14 -9.34
N ARG A 343 6.35 34.39 -8.08
CA ARG A 343 5.24 35.28 -7.70
C ARG A 343 5.42 36.64 -8.38
N PRO A 344 4.40 37.18 -9.06
CA PRO A 344 4.50 38.55 -9.58
C PRO A 344 4.60 39.52 -8.40
N GLY A 345 5.72 40.23 -8.27
CA GLY A 345 5.86 41.31 -7.29
C GLY A 345 7.11 41.38 -6.43
N ALA A 346 8.07 40.47 -6.56
CA ALA A 346 9.37 40.66 -5.93
C ALA A 346 10.25 41.53 -6.84
N ARG A 347 10.39 42.82 -6.53
CA ARG A 347 11.41 43.70 -7.14
C ARG A 347 12.79 43.34 -6.53
N PRO A 348 13.89 43.54 -7.30
CA PRO A 348 15.24 43.20 -6.92
C PRO A 348 15.77 43.96 -5.71
#